data_0556218d1fa103c6c67093bddf150f35
#
_entry.id   0556218d1fa103c6c67093bddf150f35
#
_cell.length_a   1.000
_cell.length_b   1.000
_cell.length_c   1.000
_cell.angle_alpha   90.00
_cell.angle_beta   90.00
_cell.angle_gamma   90.00
#
_symmetry.space_group_name_H-M   'P 1'
#
loop_
_entity.id
_entity.type
_entity.pdbx_description
1 polymer ?
#
loop_
_entity_poly.entity_id
_entity_poly.type
_entity_poly.pdbx_seq_one_letter_code
_entity_poly.pdbx_strand_id
1 'polypeptide(L)'
;MKMSLRIRIVLAVIGLLLGGLYALPALTNLQGTFLGKVLPESEIRLGLDLRGGMHLTLGVDIPRGVANTMAQFGQDIRSEAQDDGIFILRPQVVNDVKLEFTLARGAQQDELERMLRNRFDNLQILSKETQEAGQIRYAVGMTQTYRAHVEDLLVEQAIKTIRNRIDQFGVAEPDIRRQADGRIQVQLPGLQDPERAVAIIGQTAHLEFKLVDDQADIDRALRGILPPDAELASMHTRNPDGSMSQTPIVIKRDTLMTGEFITDARVSFDQFNQAYVGLNFNARGSRLFERITGENTGRRLAIVLDGNVHSAPVIQERIAGGRASITGRFTTEEATDLALVLRAGALPAPVHIMEERTVGPSLGQESIERGLRAALIGGALILVFMLVYYSMSGIVANAVLCLNILLVMAGLAAFGATLTLPGIAGIILTIGIAVDANVLIFERIREEIRRGLTPAIAIDEGYKRALKAIVDANITTIIAAIVLYQFGTGPIRGFAVTLTLGILASMFTAIFVSRIFFDFWLKWRKPGTPLSI
;
A
#
# COMPACT_ATOMS: atom_id res chain seq x y z
N MET A 1 -44.31 3.40 15.65
CA MET A 1 -44.29 2.93 14.23
C MET A 1 -45.01 1.59 14.15
N LYS A 2 -46.27 1.53 13.65
CA LYS A 2 -47.05 0.28 13.56
C LYS A 2 -46.63 -0.48 12.27
N MET A 3 -45.43 -1.04 12.25
CA MET A 3 -45.08 -2.00 11.19
C MET A 3 -45.88 -3.30 11.39
N SER A 4 -46.53 -3.79 10.33
CA SER A 4 -47.27 -5.05 10.38
C SER A 4 -46.32 -6.23 10.67
N LEU A 5 -46.77 -7.24 11.37
CA LEU A 5 -46.00 -8.46 11.67
C LEU A 5 -45.41 -9.09 10.39
N ARG A 6 -46.15 -9.04 9.27
CA ARG A 6 -45.71 -9.55 7.96
C ARG A 6 -44.44 -8.86 7.48
N ILE A 7 -44.35 -7.52 7.56
CA ILE A 7 -43.18 -6.77 7.15
C ILE A 7 -41.97 -7.11 8.01
N ARG A 8 -42.15 -7.26 9.33
CA ARG A 8 -41.06 -7.65 10.24
C ARG A 8 -40.51 -9.04 9.92
N ILE A 9 -41.40 -10.01 9.65
CA ILE A 9 -41.01 -11.37 9.25
C ILE A 9 -40.23 -11.33 7.93
N VAL A 10 -40.71 -10.60 6.94
CA VAL A 10 -40.01 -10.47 5.64
C VAL A 10 -38.60 -9.89 5.85
N LEU A 11 -38.46 -8.82 6.63
CA LEU A 11 -37.16 -8.22 6.92
C LEU A 11 -36.24 -9.19 7.69
N ALA A 12 -36.76 -9.93 8.65
CA ALA A 12 -35.97 -10.92 9.40
C ALA A 12 -35.50 -12.08 8.49
N VAL A 13 -36.37 -12.56 7.61
CA VAL A 13 -36.03 -13.61 6.64
C VAL A 13 -34.99 -13.11 5.64
N ILE A 14 -35.14 -11.89 5.12
CA ILE A 14 -34.12 -11.26 4.25
C ILE A 14 -32.79 -11.15 4.99
N GLY A 15 -32.79 -10.66 6.24
CA GLY A 15 -31.57 -10.58 7.04
C GLY A 15 -30.91 -11.93 7.28
N LEU A 16 -31.69 -12.98 7.55
CA LEU A 16 -31.18 -14.35 7.73
C LEU A 16 -30.63 -14.92 6.42
N LEU A 17 -31.30 -14.69 5.29
CA LEU A 17 -30.86 -15.14 3.97
C LEU A 17 -29.56 -14.42 3.56
N LEU A 18 -29.50 -13.10 3.70
CA LEU A 18 -28.29 -12.33 3.43
C LEU A 18 -27.14 -12.71 4.37
N GLY A 19 -27.46 -12.90 5.67
CA GLY A 19 -26.53 -13.40 6.66
C GLY A 19 -25.93 -14.76 6.27
N GLY A 20 -26.78 -15.70 5.87
CA GLY A 20 -26.36 -17.02 5.40
C GLY A 20 -25.56 -16.95 4.10
N LEU A 21 -26.01 -16.12 3.15
CA LEU A 21 -25.37 -15.96 1.82
C LEU A 21 -23.90 -15.53 1.90
N TYR A 22 -23.58 -14.62 2.80
CA TYR A 22 -22.21 -14.07 2.95
C TYR A 22 -21.42 -14.74 4.07
N ALA A 23 -22.05 -15.17 5.17
CA ALA A 23 -21.33 -15.79 6.29
C ALA A 23 -20.95 -17.26 6.02
N LEU A 24 -21.78 -18.04 5.30
CA LEU A 24 -21.48 -19.43 5.01
C LEU A 24 -20.20 -19.63 4.19
N PRO A 25 -20.00 -18.93 3.05
CA PRO A 25 -18.74 -19.05 2.31
C PRO A 25 -17.52 -18.57 3.11
N ALA A 26 -17.70 -17.53 3.93
CA ALA A 26 -16.63 -16.96 4.73
C ALA A 26 -16.17 -17.86 5.90
N LEU A 27 -17.05 -18.72 6.41
CA LEU A 27 -16.80 -19.62 7.54
C LEU A 27 -16.48 -21.06 7.12
N THR A 28 -16.84 -21.45 5.91
CA THR A 28 -16.68 -22.83 5.41
C THR A 28 -15.95 -22.83 4.08
N ASN A 29 -14.95 -23.72 3.93
CA ASN A 29 -14.25 -23.89 2.65
C ASN A 29 -15.16 -24.64 1.68
N LEU A 30 -15.96 -23.90 0.92
CA LEU A 30 -16.90 -24.44 -0.09
C LEU A 30 -16.27 -24.54 -1.50
N GLN A 31 -14.95 -24.30 -1.62
CA GLN A 31 -14.24 -24.45 -2.88
C GLN A 31 -14.38 -25.89 -3.39
N GLY A 32 -14.91 -26.02 -4.62
CA GLY A 32 -15.15 -27.33 -5.25
C GLY A 32 -16.57 -27.92 -5.07
N THR A 33 -17.45 -27.30 -4.27
CA THR A 33 -18.85 -27.72 -4.13
C THR A 33 -19.77 -26.95 -5.09
N PHE A 34 -20.97 -27.51 -5.40
CA PHE A 34 -21.98 -26.81 -6.20
C PHE A 34 -22.39 -25.46 -5.57
N LEU A 35 -22.44 -25.38 -4.25
CA LEU A 35 -22.75 -24.16 -3.50
C LEU A 35 -21.67 -23.09 -3.69
N GLY A 36 -20.38 -23.45 -3.78
CA GLY A 36 -19.30 -22.52 -4.03
C GLY A 36 -19.33 -21.84 -5.40
N LYS A 37 -20.08 -22.39 -6.38
CA LYS A 37 -20.28 -21.77 -7.70
C LYS A 37 -21.41 -20.73 -7.73
N VAL A 38 -22.31 -20.77 -6.75
CA VAL A 38 -23.51 -19.92 -6.70
C VAL A 38 -23.36 -18.81 -5.66
N LEU A 39 -22.59 -19.06 -4.60
CA LEU A 39 -22.35 -18.11 -3.52
C LEU A 39 -21.25 -17.11 -3.91
N PRO A 40 -21.33 -15.85 -3.46
CA PRO A 40 -20.27 -14.88 -3.71
C PRO A 40 -18.96 -15.35 -3.04
N GLU A 41 -17.83 -15.15 -3.73
CA GLU A 41 -16.50 -15.35 -3.16
C GLU A 41 -16.27 -14.26 -2.10
N SER A 42 -16.69 -14.53 -0.87
CA SER A 42 -16.53 -13.63 0.26
C SER A 42 -15.59 -14.25 1.28
N GLU A 43 -14.41 -13.68 1.43
CA GLU A 43 -13.44 -14.07 2.45
C GLU A 43 -13.28 -12.96 3.48
N ILE A 44 -13.16 -13.35 4.75
CA ILE A 44 -12.79 -12.42 5.82
C ILE A 44 -11.28 -12.24 5.77
N ARG A 45 -10.83 -11.05 5.40
CA ARG A 45 -9.42 -10.72 5.36
C ARG A 45 -8.86 -10.59 6.77
N LEU A 46 -7.81 -11.33 7.07
CA LEU A 46 -7.12 -11.20 8.35
C LEU A 46 -6.09 -10.07 8.28
N GLY A 47 -6.11 -9.18 9.26
CA GLY A 47 -5.13 -8.11 9.39
C GLY A 47 -3.74 -8.60 9.76
N LEU A 48 -2.77 -7.70 9.68
CA LEU A 48 -1.37 -7.95 9.99
C LEU A 48 -1.19 -8.57 11.39
N ASP A 49 -1.95 -8.08 12.38
CA ASP A 49 -1.86 -8.56 13.77
C ASP A 49 -2.28 -10.03 13.95
N LEU A 50 -3.07 -10.57 13.00
CA LEU A 50 -3.59 -11.94 13.05
C LEU A 50 -2.88 -12.90 12.09
N ARG A 51 -2.47 -12.40 10.91
CA ARG A 51 -1.80 -13.20 9.89
C ARG A 51 -0.28 -13.18 10.05
N GLY A 52 0.22 -12.25 10.86
CA GLY A 52 1.63 -11.91 10.90
C GLY A 52 2.03 -11.11 9.66
N GLY A 53 3.28 -10.65 9.60
CA GLY A 53 3.82 -9.91 8.47
C GLY A 53 4.48 -8.60 8.90
N MET A 54 4.56 -7.63 7.98
CA MET A 54 5.30 -6.39 8.18
C MET A 54 4.44 -5.16 7.89
N HIS A 55 4.63 -4.13 8.70
CA HIS A 55 4.15 -2.76 8.49
C HIS A 55 5.34 -1.84 8.32
N LEU A 56 5.37 -1.10 7.21
CA LEU A 56 6.38 -0.09 6.94
C LEU A 56 5.71 1.27 6.72
N THR A 57 6.33 2.31 7.26
CA THR A 57 6.08 3.70 6.86
C THR A 57 7.33 4.20 6.16
N LEU A 58 7.21 4.52 4.89
CA LEU A 58 8.30 5.00 4.04
C LEU A 58 8.13 6.50 3.79
N GLY A 59 9.20 7.26 3.93
CA GLY A 59 9.28 8.65 3.50
C GLY A 59 9.96 8.74 2.14
N VAL A 60 9.35 9.43 1.17
CA VAL A 60 9.96 9.71 -0.14
C VAL A 60 10.84 10.95 -0.02
N ASP A 61 12.08 10.87 -0.48
CA ASP A 61 13.00 12.02 -0.57
C ASP A 61 12.59 12.92 -1.74
N ILE A 62 11.53 13.69 -1.53
CA ILE A 62 10.97 14.60 -2.53
C ILE A 62 12.01 15.61 -3.04
N PRO A 63 12.84 16.27 -2.18
CA PRO A 63 13.89 17.17 -2.65
C PRO A 63 14.82 16.52 -3.66
N ARG A 64 15.27 15.31 -3.38
CA ARG A 64 16.16 14.55 -4.28
C ARG A 64 15.45 14.16 -5.59
N GLY A 65 14.17 13.80 -5.54
CA GLY A 65 13.36 13.52 -6.72
C GLY A 65 13.19 14.76 -7.62
N VAL A 66 12.93 15.92 -7.02
CA VAL A 66 12.87 17.20 -7.74
C VAL A 66 14.22 17.53 -8.38
N ALA A 67 15.34 17.34 -7.65
CA ALA A 67 16.68 17.55 -8.18
C ALA A 67 16.97 16.66 -9.39
N ASN A 68 16.58 15.38 -9.34
CA ASN A 68 16.72 14.45 -10.47
C ASN A 68 15.91 14.92 -11.70
N THR A 69 14.67 15.37 -11.49
CA THR A 69 13.83 15.92 -12.56
C THR A 69 14.45 17.20 -13.15
N MET A 70 15.01 18.07 -12.29
CA MET A 70 15.73 19.26 -12.77
C MET A 70 16.98 18.92 -13.55
N ALA A 71 17.73 17.88 -13.16
CA ALA A 71 18.89 17.41 -13.90
C ALA A 71 18.50 16.89 -15.29
N GLN A 72 17.37 16.20 -15.41
CA GLN A 72 16.82 15.74 -16.67
C GLN A 72 16.44 16.91 -17.57
N PHE A 73 15.73 17.92 -17.04
CA PHE A 73 15.48 19.16 -17.79
C PHE A 73 16.76 19.82 -18.26
N GLY A 74 17.82 19.78 -17.46
CA GLY A 74 19.13 20.30 -17.87
C GLY A 74 19.71 19.60 -19.10
N GLN A 75 19.57 18.28 -19.18
CA GLN A 75 19.99 17.50 -20.33
C GLN A 75 19.11 17.80 -21.56
N ASP A 76 17.80 17.87 -21.37
CA ASP A 76 16.84 18.18 -22.43
C ASP A 76 17.08 19.59 -23.00
N ILE A 77 17.25 20.60 -22.14
CA ILE A 77 17.57 21.98 -22.55
C ILE A 77 18.90 22.00 -23.34
N ARG A 78 19.91 21.25 -22.92
CA ARG A 78 21.19 21.18 -23.60
C ARG A 78 21.05 20.54 -24.99
N SER A 79 20.30 19.45 -25.08
CA SER A 79 20.06 18.77 -26.36
C SER A 79 19.31 19.66 -27.35
N GLU A 80 18.20 20.27 -26.90
CA GLU A 80 17.38 21.17 -27.72
C GLU A 80 18.18 22.43 -28.16
N ALA A 81 18.97 23.01 -27.24
CA ALA A 81 19.82 24.14 -27.55
C ALA A 81 20.87 23.77 -28.60
N GLN A 82 21.47 22.58 -28.51
CA GLN A 82 22.44 22.10 -29.48
C GLN A 82 21.82 21.88 -30.87
N ASP A 83 20.59 21.35 -30.91
CA ASP A 83 19.84 21.14 -32.16
C ASP A 83 19.49 22.50 -32.85
N ASP A 84 19.21 23.53 -32.06
CA ASP A 84 18.95 24.90 -32.52
C ASP A 84 20.27 25.71 -32.75
N GLY A 85 21.45 25.09 -32.57
CA GLY A 85 22.76 25.75 -32.76
C GLY A 85 23.15 26.73 -31.65
N ILE A 86 22.49 26.67 -30.49
CA ILE A 86 22.75 27.50 -29.31
C ILE A 86 23.78 26.80 -28.41
N PHE A 87 24.89 27.46 -28.12
CA PHE A 87 25.93 26.86 -27.29
C PHE A 87 25.78 27.23 -25.82
N ILE A 88 25.39 26.25 -25.01
CA ILE A 88 25.34 26.37 -23.56
C ILE A 88 26.35 25.43 -22.89
N LEU A 89 26.97 25.93 -21.80
CA LEU A 89 27.79 25.07 -20.95
C LEU A 89 26.92 24.11 -20.18
N ARG A 90 27.52 23.02 -19.67
CA ARG A 90 26.79 21.94 -19.00
C ARG A 90 25.92 22.48 -17.86
N PRO A 91 24.61 22.24 -17.90
CA PRO A 91 23.71 22.59 -16.81
C PRO A 91 24.04 21.83 -15.51
N GLN A 92 23.92 22.51 -14.38
CA GLN A 92 24.15 21.93 -13.05
C GLN A 92 22.99 22.26 -12.13
N VAL A 93 22.56 21.29 -11.35
CA VAL A 93 21.52 21.50 -10.32
C VAL A 93 22.19 22.06 -9.07
N VAL A 94 21.68 23.18 -8.58
CA VAL A 94 22.15 23.87 -7.38
C VAL A 94 21.00 23.93 -6.38
N ASN A 95 21.28 23.59 -5.11
CA ASN A 95 20.32 23.59 -4.01
C ASN A 95 19.05 22.79 -4.31
N ASP A 96 19.13 21.66 -4.99
CA ASP A 96 18.08 20.69 -5.33
C ASP A 96 16.86 21.25 -6.10
N VAL A 97 16.81 22.53 -6.38
CA VAL A 97 15.64 23.20 -7.00
C VAL A 97 15.98 24.14 -8.15
N LYS A 98 17.24 24.50 -8.34
CA LYS A 98 17.68 25.44 -9.37
C LYS A 98 18.61 24.77 -10.36
N LEU A 99 18.38 25.02 -11.63
CA LEU A 99 19.27 24.61 -12.70
C LEU A 99 20.08 25.82 -13.15
N GLU A 100 21.38 25.78 -13.02
CA GLU A 100 22.28 26.82 -13.52
C GLU A 100 23.05 26.36 -14.75
N PHE A 101 23.11 27.21 -15.75
CA PHE A 101 23.91 27.00 -16.94
C PHE A 101 24.35 28.35 -17.52
N THR A 102 25.38 28.31 -18.34
CA THR A 102 25.96 29.53 -18.96
C THR A 102 25.79 29.48 -20.48
N LEU A 103 25.19 30.51 -21.05
CA LEU A 103 25.16 30.74 -22.47
C LEU A 103 26.51 31.27 -22.91
N ALA A 104 27.18 30.55 -23.83
CA ALA A 104 28.53 30.88 -24.26
C ALA A 104 28.61 32.16 -25.11
N ARG A 105 27.54 32.49 -25.86
CA ARG A 105 27.46 33.64 -26.76
C ARG A 105 26.22 34.46 -26.42
N GLY A 106 26.40 35.65 -25.82
CA GLY A 106 25.28 36.54 -25.44
C GLY A 106 24.40 36.97 -26.62
N ALA A 107 24.92 36.98 -27.86
CA ALA A 107 24.14 37.27 -29.06
C ALA A 107 22.96 36.30 -29.32
N GLN A 108 23.01 35.10 -28.75
CA GLN A 108 21.95 34.07 -28.85
C GLN A 108 20.93 34.12 -27.69
N GLN A 109 20.93 35.18 -26.91
CA GLN A 109 20.04 35.31 -25.72
C GLN A 109 18.57 35.21 -26.12
N ASP A 110 18.13 35.96 -27.13
CA ASP A 110 16.71 35.98 -27.52
C ASP A 110 16.20 34.64 -28.09
N GLU A 111 17.12 33.91 -28.74
CA GLU A 111 16.83 32.56 -29.27
C GLU A 111 16.65 31.57 -28.14
N LEU A 112 17.56 31.56 -27.15
CA LEU A 112 17.48 30.72 -25.96
C LEU A 112 16.24 31.01 -25.17
N GLU A 113 15.92 32.27 -24.87
CA GLU A 113 14.74 32.63 -24.09
C GLU A 113 13.42 32.31 -24.82
N ARG A 114 13.41 32.38 -26.18
CA ARG A 114 12.26 31.90 -26.97
C ARG A 114 12.11 30.38 -26.91
N MET A 115 13.19 29.64 -27.02
CA MET A 115 13.22 28.18 -26.90
C MET A 115 12.71 27.75 -25.51
N LEU A 116 13.22 28.35 -24.43
CA LEU A 116 12.78 28.07 -23.07
C LEU A 116 11.28 28.34 -22.89
N ARG A 117 10.75 29.47 -23.35
CA ARG A 117 9.34 29.81 -23.25
C ARG A 117 8.42 28.88 -24.05
N ASN A 118 8.85 28.41 -25.20
CA ASN A 118 8.00 27.64 -26.12
C ASN A 118 8.04 26.13 -25.86
N ARG A 119 9.18 25.60 -25.40
CA ARG A 119 9.38 24.15 -25.20
C ARG A 119 9.42 23.74 -23.72
N PHE A 120 9.67 24.70 -22.81
CA PHE A 120 9.82 24.48 -21.37
C PHE A 120 8.96 25.46 -20.55
N ASP A 121 7.68 25.55 -20.87
CA ASP A 121 6.70 26.44 -20.22
C ASP A 121 6.50 26.18 -18.72
N ASN A 122 6.87 24.98 -18.28
CA ASN A 122 6.89 24.56 -16.88
C ASN A 122 8.05 25.14 -16.06
N LEU A 123 9.03 25.76 -16.76
CA LEU A 123 10.20 26.36 -16.15
C LEU A 123 10.12 27.88 -16.19
N GLN A 124 10.72 28.54 -15.20
CA GLN A 124 10.83 29.98 -15.14
C GLN A 124 12.28 30.41 -14.92
N ILE A 125 12.68 31.50 -15.58
CA ILE A 125 13.99 32.10 -15.38
C ILE A 125 13.94 32.85 -14.04
N LEU A 126 14.76 32.41 -13.07
CA LEU A 126 14.84 33.01 -11.72
C LEU A 126 15.82 34.19 -11.70
N SER A 127 16.96 34.04 -12.35
CA SER A 127 17.95 35.11 -12.52
C SER A 127 18.75 34.95 -13.78
N LYS A 128 19.28 36.06 -14.28
CA LYS A 128 20.27 36.10 -15.35
C LYS A 128 21.36 37.10 -14.99
N GLU A 129 22.59 36.67 -15.11
CA GLU A 129 23.77 37.48 -14.78
C GLU A 129 24.75 37.49 -15.97
N THR A 130 25.07 38.67 -16.43
CA THR A 130 26.08 38.83 -17.48
C THR A 130 27.48 38.70 -16.86
N GLN A 131 28.27 37.75 -17.36
CA GLN A 131 29.64 37.51 -16.92
C GLN A 131 30.65 38.24 -17.84
N GLU A 132 31.89 38.20 -17.42
CA GLU A 132 33.00 38.70 -18.28
C GLU A 132 33.03 37.94 -19.61
N ALA A 133 33.46 38.60 -20.68
CA ALA A 133 33.51 38.07 -22.05
C ALA A 133 32.13 37.86 -22.75
N GLY A 134 31.04 38.52 -22.26
CA GLY A 134 29.74 38.45 -22.93
C GLY A 134 28.98 37.13 -22.74
N GLN A 135 29.38 36.32 -21.79
CA GLN A 135 28.66 35.14 -21.36
C GLN A 135 27.51 35.52 -20.42
N ILE A 136 26.42 34.74 -20.45
CA ILE A 136 25.26 34.98 -19.56
C ILE A 136 24.98 33.70 -18.78
N ARG A 137 25.03 33.81 -17.42
CA ARG A 137 24.62 32.74 -16.53
C ARG A 137 23.12 32.86 -16.29
N TYR A 138 22.43 31.75 -16.51
CA TYR A 138 21.00 31.59 -16.23
C TYR A 138 20.81 30.70 -14.98
N ALA A 139 19.88 31.08 -14.13
CA ALA A 139 19.30 30.21 -13.12
C ALA A 139 17.81 30.02 -13.46
N VAL A 140 17.42 28.78 -13.66
CA VAL A 140 16.07 28.37 -14.05
C VAL A 140 15.51 27.46 -12.97
N GLY A 141 14.24 27.59 -12.67
CA GLY A 141 13.53 26.73 -11.71
C GLY A 141 12.14 26.34 -12.21
N MET A 142 11.56 25.34 -11.60
CA MET A 142 10.17 24.98 -11.87
C MET A 142 9.22 26.09 -11.42
N THR A 143 8.10 26.28 -12.14
CA THR A 143 7.00 27.07 -11.64
C THR A 143 6.40 26.43 -10.40
N GLN A 144 5.84 27.22 -9.47
CA GLN A 144 5.29 26.69 -8.21
C GLN A 144 4.20 25.63 -8.44
N THR A 145 3.34 25.85 -9.42
CA THR A 145 2.28 24.92 -9.79
C THR A 145 2.83 23.61 -10.32
N TYR A 146 3.84 23.67 -11.20
CA TYR A 146 4.45 22.50 -11.77
C TYR A 146 5.27 21.72 -10.73
N ARG A 147 5.96 22.43 -9.84
CA ARG A 147 6.68 21.81 -8.73
C ARG A 147 5.75 20.97 -7.83
N ALA A 148 4.61 21.54 -7.42
CA ALA A 148 3.61 20.80 -6.64
C ALA A 148 3.10 19.56 -7.38
N HIS A 149 2.90 19.68 -8.69
CA HIS A 149 2.51 18.54 -9.53
C HIS A 149 3.60 17.46 -9.59
N VAL A 150 4.88 17.84 -9.73
CA VAL A 150 6.02 16.91 -9.71
C VAL A 150 6.13 16.21 -8.37
N GLU A 151 5.99 16.93 -7.25
CA GLU A 151 6.01 16.36 -5.89
C GLU A 151 4.92 15.29 -5.72
N ASP A 152 3.71 15.54 -6.22
CA ASP A 152 2.62 14.56 -6.22
C ASP A 152 2.91 13.35 -7.10
N LEU A 153 3.42 13.57 -8.31
CA LEU A 153 3.79 12.51 -9.24
C LEU A 153 4.89 11.60 -8.70
N LEU A 154 5.89 12.15 -8.01
CA LEU A 154 6.97 11.38 -7.39
C LEU A 154 6.43 10.37 -6.38
N VAL A 155 5.48 10.78 -5.54
CA VAL A 155 4.86 9.88 -4.55
C VAL A 155 4.00 8.82 -5.26
N GLU A 156 3.21 9.19 -6.26
CA GLU A 156 2.39 8.23 -7.01
C GLU A 156 3.23 7.20 -7.77
N GLN A 157 4.30 7.63 -8.40
CA GLN A 157 5.23 6.73 -9.09
C GLN A 157 5.96 5.81 -8.10
N ALA A 158 6.37 6.33 -6.93
CA ALA A 158 6.96 5.52 -5.86
C ALA A 158 5.99 4.44 -5.40
N ILE A 159 4.71 4.77 -5.15
CA ILE A 159 3.66 3.80 -4.79
C ILE A 159 3.53 2.73 -5.86
N LYS A 160 3.48 3.12 -7.14
CA LYS A 160 3.36 2.18 -8.26
C LYS A 160 4.57 1.23 -8.35
N THR A 161 5.79 1.77 -8.22
CA THR A 161 7.02 0.97 -8.25
C THR A 161 7.08 0.00 -7.05
N ILE A 162 6.78 0.49 -5.83
CA ILE A 162 6.72 -0.35 -4.62
C ILE A 162 5.69 -1.46 -4.79
N ARG A 163 4.51 -1.16 -5.32
CA ARG A 163 3.46 -2.17 -5.60
C ARG A 163 3.96 -3.22 -6.57
N ASN A 164 4.57 -2.82 -7.70
CA ASN A 164 5.12 -3.76 -8.67
C ASN A 164 6.18 -4.68 -8.05
N ARG A 165 7.04 -4.15 -7.17
CA ARG A 165 8.06 -4.95 -6.46
C ARG A 165 7.43 -5.98 -5.53
N ILE A 166 6.44 -5.57 -4.76
CA ILE A 166 5.73 -6.42 -3.81
C ILE A 166 4.94 -7.52 -4.54
N ASP A 167 4.28 -7.17 -5.65
CA ASP A 167 3.56 -8.13 -6.49
C ASP A 167 4.52 -9.17 -7.09
N GLN A 168 5.71 -8.73 -7.53
CA GLN A 168 6.77 -9.62 -8.04
C GLN A 168 7.39 -10.49 -6.93
N PHE A 169 7.43 -9.99 -5.70
CA PHE A 169 7.88 -10.73 -4.53
C PHE A 169 6.88 -11.80 -4.08
N GLY A 170 5.64 -11.73 -4.57
CA GLY A 170 4.61 -12.74 -4.34
C GLY A 170 3.84 -12.59 -3.03
N VAL A 171 3.83 -11.41 -2.41
CA VAL A 171 2.99 -11.14 -1.24
C VAL A 171 1.54 -11.00 -1.66
N ALA A 172 0.67 -11.81 -1.08
CA ALA A 172 -0.76 -11.74 -1.34
C ALA A 172 -1.39 -10.52 -0.64
N GLU A 173 -2.19 -9.76 -1.40
CA GLU A 173 -3.02 -8.65 -0.90
C GLU A 173 -2.26 -7.58 -0.10
N PRO A 174 -1.20 -6.95 -0.65
CA PRO A 174 -0.52 -5.86 0.04
C PRO A 174 -1.43 -4.63 0.14
N ASP A 175 -1.43 -3.96 1.29
CA ASP A 175 -2.10 -2.68 1.46
C ASP A 175 -1.09 -1.54 1.39
N ILE A 176 -1.13 -0.77 0.29
CA ILE A 176 -0.22 0.33 0.03
C ILE A 176 -1.03 1.61 -0.11
N ARG A 177 -0.81 2.56 0.80
CA ARG A 177 -1.56 3.81 0.87
C ARG A 177 -0.66 5.01 1.00
N ARG A 178 -1.04 6.09 0.31
CA ARG A 178 -0.45 7.40 0.54
C ARG A 178 -0.88 7.95 1.90
N GLN A 179 0.05 8.52 2.64
CA GLN A 179 -0.18 9.32 3.84
C GLN A 179 0.19 10.79 3.58
N ALA A 180 -0.09 11.66 4.56
CA ALA A 180 0.34 13.05 4.51
C ALA A 180 1.87 13.17 4.44
N ASP A 181 2.38 14.32 3.99
CA ASP A 181 3.80 14.68 3.96
C ASP A 181 4.67 13.74 3.10
N GLY A 182 4.14 13.23 1.96
CA GLY A 182 4.89 12.37 1.06
C GLY A 182 5.23 10.98 1.61
N ARG A 183 4.54 10.56 2.69
CA ARG A 183 4.74 9.23 3.28
C ARG A 183 3.90 8.18 2.59
N ILE A 184 4.42 6.95 2.58
CA ILE A 184 3.77 5.77 2.03
C ILE A 184 3.69 4.71 3.13
N GLN A 185 2.48 4.29 3.45
CA GLN A 185 2.24 3.16 4.33
C GLN A 185 2.17 1.89 3.50
N VAL A 186 2.92 0.86 3.91
CA VAL A 186 2.96 -0.45 3.26
C VAL A 186 2.69 -1.51 4.32
N GLN A 187 1.69 -2.35 4.09
CA GLN A 187 1.37 -3.50 4.95
C GLN A 187 1.48 -4.77 4.11
N LEU A 188 2.27 -5.71 4.58
CA LEU A 188 2.59 -6.97 3.92
C LEU A 188 2.16 -8.14 4.82
N PRO A 189 0.91 -8.57 4.75
CA PRO A 189 0.43 -9.68 5.58
C PRO A 189 1.03 -11.01 5.10
N GLY A 190 1.36 -11.88 6.05
CA GLY A 190 1.86 -13.23 5.76
C GLY A 190 3.28 -13.30 5.20
N LEU A 191 4.04 -12.21 5.27
CA LEU A 191 5.43 -12.15 4.81
C LEU A 191 6.32 -13.03 5.69
N GLN A 192 7.13 -13.92 5.07
CA GLN A 192 8.03 -14.83 5.76
C GLN A 192 9.42 -14.23 5.99
N ASP A 193 9.89 -13.40 5.05
CA ASP A 193 11.22 -12.79 5.06
C ASP A 193 11.12 -11.25 5.02
N PRO A 194 11.02 -10.62 6.19
CA PRO A 194 10.93 -9.17 6.31
C PRO A 194 12.18 -8.44 5.82
N GLU A 195 13.37 -8.93 6.14
CA GLU A 195 14.63 -8.26 5.83
C GLU A 195 14.84 -8.16 4.31
N ARG A 196 14.57 -9.23 3.60
CA ARG A 196 14.65 -9.27 2.14
C ARG A 196 13.62 -8.34 1.48
N ALA A 197 12.39 -8.28 2.01
CA ALA A 197 11.38 -7.36 1.49
C ALA A 197 11.79 -5.91 1.67
N VAL A 198 12.35 -5.55 2.84
CA VAL A 198 12.89 -4.21 3.12
C VAL A 198 14.00 -3.85 2.14
N ALA A 199 14.94 -4.77 1.91
CA ALA A 199 16.03 -4.56 0.96
C ALA A 199 15.51 -4.30 -0.46
N ILE A 200 14.55 -5.11 -0.95
CA ILE A 200 13.96 -4.97 -2.29
C ILE A 200 13.15 -3.67 -2.42
N ILE A 201 12.36 -3.31 -1.42
CA ILE A 201 11.52 -2.10 -1.44
C ILE A 201 12.39 -0.85 -1.41
N GLY A 202 13.47 -0.84 -0.61
CA GLY A 202 14.31 0.31 -0.38
C GLY A 202 15.32 0.63 -1.49
N GLN A 203 15.66 -0.34 -2.35
CA GLN A 203 16.61 -0.12 -3.45
C GLN A 203 16.07 0.89 -4.46
N THR A 204 16.86 1.91 -4.79
CA THR A 204 16.46 2.90 -5.80
C THR A 204 16.42 2.29 -7.20
N ALA A 205 17.38 1.38 -7.49
CA ALA A 205 17.55 0.70 -8.77
C ALA A 205 17.70 1.65 -9.97
N HIS A 206 18.36 2.77 -9.75
CA HIS A 206 18.67 3.69 -10.82
C HIS A 206 19.82 3.14 -11.67
N LEU A 207 19.47 2.57 -12.83
CA LEU A 207 20.41 1.97 -13.76
C LEU A 207 20.84 3.00 -14.81
N GLU A 208 22.14 3.16 -14.97
CA GLU A 208 22.76 4.02 -15.98
C GLU A 208 23.80 3.25 -16.78
N PHE A 209 23.87 3.55 -18.07
CA PHE A 209 24.93 3.08 -18.96
C PHE A 209 25.87 4.23 -19.28
N LYS A 210 27.14 4.13 -18.85
CA LYS A 210 28.17 5.16 -19.01
C LYS A 210 29.42 4.56 -19.64
N LEU A 211 30.21 5.37 -20.37
CA LEU A 211 31.49 4.89 -20.87
C LEU A 211 32.55 4.94 -19.78
N VAL A 212 33.43 3.96 -19.77
CA VAL A 212 34.66 3.99 -18.97
C VAL A 212 35.68 4.89 -19.69
N ASP A 213 36.38 5.71 -18.91
CA ASP A 213 37.55 6.47 -19.41
C ASP A 213 38.83 5.69 -19.09
N ASP A 214 39.19 4.79 -20.02
CA ASP A 214 40.38 3.94 -19.88
C ASP A 214 41.69 4.72 -20.04
N GLN A 215 41.64 6.00 -20.47
CA GLN A 215 42.83 6.86 -20.61
C GLN A 215 43.10 7.67 -19.35
N ALA A 216 42.16 7.76 -18.43
CA ALA A 216 42.31 8.50 -17.19
C ALA A 216 43.28 7.79 -16.23
N ASP A 217 44.18 8.56 -15.64
CA ASP A 217 45.10 8.10 -14.61
C ASP A 217 44.37 7.96 -13.29
N ILE A 218 44.20 6.71 -12.83
CA ILE A 218 43.47 6.37 -11.58
C ILE A 218 44.14 7.00 -10.35
N ASP A 219 45.48 7.08 -10.33
CA ASP A 219 46.20 7.66 -9.16
C ASP A 219 45.99 9.17 -9.07
N ARG A 220 45.84 9.86 -10.21
CA ARG A 220 45.46 11.28 -10.25
C ARG A 220 44.01 11.48 -9.90
N ALA A 221 43.12 10.59 -10.35
CA ALA A 221 41.71 10.61 -10.03
C ALA A 221 41.45 10.45 -8.51
N LEU A 222 42.20 9.58 -7.85
CA LEU A 222 42.15 9.38 -6.39
C LEU A 222 42.61 10.64 -5.60
N ARG A 223 43.44 11.46 -6.20
CA ARG A 223 43.89 12.77 -5.64
C ARG A 223 42.93 13.92 -5.98
N GLY A 224 41.80 13.63 -6.60
CA GLY A 224 40.80 14.65 -6.99
C GLY A 224 41.10 15.37 -8.30
N ILE A 225 42.08 14.93 -9.07
CA ILE A 225 42.44 15.52 -10.38
C ILE A 225 41.76 14.66 -11.45
N LEU A 226 40.55 15.06 -11.87
CA LEU A 226 39.75 14.38 -12.88
C LEU A 226 39.58 15.24 -14.13
N PRO A 227 39.46 14.63 -15.32
CA PRO A 227 38.96 15.34 -16.50
C PRO A 227 37.58 15.97 -16.22
N PRO A 228 37.25 17.12 -16.83
CA PRO A 228 35.97 17.81 -16.55
C PRO A 228 34.73 17.00 -16.85
N ASP A 229 34.81 16.04 -17.77
CA ASP A 229 33.74 15.16 -18.23
C ASP A 229 33.76 13.77 -17.57
N ALA A 230 34.63 13.55 -16.58
CA ALA A 230 34.78 12.28 -15.89
C ALA A 230 34.43 12.34 -14.40
N GLU A 231 34.11 11.21 -13.84
CA GLU A 231 33.87 11.02 -12.41
C GLU A 231 34.51 9.73 -11.92
N LEU A 232 34.93 9.72 -10.64
CA LEU A 232 35.47 8.55 -9.99
C LEU A 232 34.33 7.72 -9.41
N ALA A 233 34.21 6.46 -9.81
CA ALA A 233 33.23 5.50 -9.30
C ALA A 233 33.94 4.31 -8.67
N SER A 234 33.21 3.51 -7.91
CA SER A 234 33.69 2.24 -7.32
C SER A 234 33.06 1.06 -8.04
N MET A 235 33.89 0.18 -8.55
CA MET A 235 33.43 -1.09 -9.10
C MET A 235 33.43 -2.14 -7.99
N HIS A 236 32.26 -2.68 -7.68
CA HIS A 236 32.08 -3.73 -6.69
C HIS A 236 32.23 -5.10 -7.35
N THR A 237 33.24 -5.86 -6.92
CA THR A 237 33.50 -7.21 -7.43
C THR A 237 33.59 -8.18 -6.25
N ARG A 238 32.88 -9.30 -6.33
CA ARG A 238 32.98 -10.37 -5.34
C ARG A 238 34.19 -11.25 -5.65
N ASN A 239 35.06 -11.42 -4.67
CA ASN A 239 36.21 -12.32 -4.76
C ASN A 239 35.77 -13.78 -4.66
N PRO A 240 36.63 -14.74 -5.06
CA PRO A 240 36.35 -16.18 -4.92
C PRO A 240 36.14 -16.64 -3.46
N ASP A 241 36.68 -15.92 -2.50
CA ASP A 241 36.55 -16.16 -1.06
C ASP A 241 35.24 -15.60 -0.45
N GLY A 242 34.41 -14.96 -1.29
CA GLY A 242 33.14 -14.35 -0.88
C GLY A 242 33.28 -12.91 -0.37
N SER A 243 34.49 -12.38 -0.23
CA SER A 243 34.70 -10.98 0.18
C SER A 243 34.36 -10.02 -0.96
N MET A 244 33.87 -8.83 -0.60
CA MET A 244 33.61 -7.74 -1.56
C MET A 244 34.86 -6.89 -1.73
N SER A 245 35.34 -6.75 -2.96
CA SER A 245 36.43 -5.85 -3.34
C SER A 245 35.88 -4.62 -4.03
N GLN A 246 36.39 -3.46 -3.66
CA GLN A 246 36.08 -2.21 -4.32
C GLN A 246 37.29 -1.75 -5.13
N THR A 247 37.12 -1.65 -6.42
CA THR A 247 38.17 -1.16 -7.32
C THR A 247 37.76 0.20 -7.89
N PRO A 248 38.59 1.26 -7.74
CA PRO A 248 38.28 2.55 -8.33
C PRO A 248 38.31 2.46 -9.85
N ILE A 249 37.33 3.09 -10.49
CA ILE A 249 37.21 3.18 -11.94
C ILE A 249 36.78 4.60 -12.32
N VAL A 250 37.34 5.10 -13.39
CA VAL A 250 36.96 6.42 -13.94
C VAL A 250 35.92 6.20 -15.03
N ILE A 251 34.76 6.86 -14.89
CA ILE A 251 33.68 6.79 -15.88
C ILE A 251 33.35 8.18 -16.39
N LYS A 252 32.79 8.25 -17.58
CA LYS A 252 32.28 9.52 -18.11
C LYS A 252 31.00 9.92 -17.38
N ARG A 253 30.84 11.22 -17.12
CA ARG A 253 29.66 11.75 -16.43
C ARG A 253 28.40 11.67 -17.28
N ASP A 254 28.52 11.66 -18.60
CA ASP A 254 27.38 11.63 -19.49
C ASP A 254 26.77 10.23 -19.51
N THR A 255 25.49 10.13 -19.10
CA THR A 255 24.71 8.90 -19.16
C THR A 255 24.21 8.71 -20.59
N LEU A 256 24.59 7.61 -21.22
CA LEU A 256 24.18 7.28 -22.58
C LEU A 256 22.76 6.73 -22.65
N MET A 257 22.37 5.97 -21.62
CA MET A 257 21.05 5.33 -21.52
C MET A 257 20.73 5.04 -20.07
N THR A 258 19.45 5.08 -19.72
CA THR A 258 18.94 4.76 -18.37
C THR A 258 18.10 3.49 -18.36
N GLY A 259 17.78 2.99 -17.16
CA GLY A 259 16.96 1.79 -16.97
C GLY A 259 15.48 1.94 -17.37
N GLU A 260 15.01 3.14 -17.71
CA GLU A 260 13.62 3.40 -18.11
C GLU A 260 13.17 2.66 -19.39
N PHE A 261 14.14 2.24 -20.20
CA PHE A 261 13.89 1.50 -21.44
C PHE A 261 13.78 -0.01 -21.23
N ILE A 262 13.97 -0.52 -19.99
CA ILE A 262 13.86 -1.94 -19.67
C ILE A 262 12.39 -2.35 -19.64
N THR A 263 12.07 -3.41 -20.37
CA THR A 263 10.74 -4.03 -20.36
C THR A 263 10.69 -5.30 -19.54
N ASP A 264 11.82 -6.01 -19.47
CA ASP A 264 11.92 -7.26 -18.74
C ASP A 264 13.38 -7.51 -18.28
N ALA A 265 13.52 -8.13 -17.13
CA ALA A 265 14.79 -8.55 -16.57
C ALA A 265 14.66 -9.96 -16.00
N ARG A 266 15.59 -10.87 -16.35
CA ARG A 266 15.54 -12.27 -15.95
C ARG A 266 16.90 -12.79 -15.55
N VAL A 267 16.90 -13.67 -14.57
CA VAL A 267 18.09 -14.46 -14.23
C VAL A 267 18.33 -15.50 -15.31
N SER A 268 19.59 -15.62 -15.73
CA SER A 268 20.07 -16.67 -16.64
C SER A 268 21.41 -17.17 -16.14
N PHE A 269 21.86 -18.30 -16.66
CA PHE A 269 23.13 -18.91 -16.28
C PHE A 269 24.02 -19.03 -17.52
N ASP A 270 25.29 -18.71 -17.35
CA ASP A 270 26.29 -18.87 -18.41
C ASP A 270 26.76 -20.35 -18.50
N GLN A 271 27.70 -20.60 -19.44
CA GLN A 271 28.27 -21.93 -19.64
C GLN A 271 29.08 -22.48 -18.43
N PHE A 272 29.42 -21.60 -17.50
CA PHE A 272 30.11 -21.93 -16.24
C PHE A 272 29.16 -22.01 -15.06
N ASN A 273 27.84 -22.01 -15.32
CA ASN A 273 26.76 -21.98 -14.30
C ASN A 273 26.83 -20.77 -13.35
N GLN A 274 27.37 -19.64 -13.85
CA GLN A 274 27.33 -18.37 -13.13
C GLN A 274 26.05 -17.61 -13.46
N ALA A 275 25.38 -17.11 -12.41
CA ALA A 275 24.16 -16.35 -12.57
C ALA A 275 24.47 -14.94 -13.14
N TYR A 276 23.70 -14.52 -14.11
CA TYR A 276 23.70 -13.15 -14.64
C TYR A 276 22.27 -12.65 -14.87
N VAL A 277 22.09 -11.34 -14.97
CA VAL A 277 20.78 -10.74 -15.25
C VAL A 277 20.71 -10.32 -16.70
N GLY A 278 19.86 -11.00 -17.46
CA GLY A 278 19.54 -10.62 -18.85
C GLY A 278 18.49 -9.52 -18.87
N LEU A 279 18.71 -8.50 -19.68
CA LEU A 279 17.84 -7.34 -19.86
C LEU A 279 17.23 -7.32 -21.25
N ASN A 280 15.96 -6.99 -21.37
CA ASN A 280 15.28 -6.71 -22.64
C ASN A 280 14.81 -5.26 -22.65
N PHE A 281 15.11 -4.54 -23.74
CA PHE A 281 14.69 -3.15 -23.91
C PHE A 281 13.44 -3.04 -24.79
N ASN A 282 12.69 -1.95 -24.62
CA ASN A 282 11.60 -1.58 -25.52
C ASN A 282 12.16 -1.17 -26.91
N ALA A 283 11.28 -0.95 -27.88
CA ALA A 283 11.70 -0.62 -29.26
C ALA A 283 12.55 0.66 -29.36
N ARG A 284 12.32 1.66 -28.50
CA ARG A 284 13.11 2.90 -28.46
C ARG A 284 14.48 2.64 -27.84
N GLY A 285 14.52 1.94 -26.72
CA GLY A 285 15.76 1.56 -26.05
C GLY A 285 16.63 0.65 -26.90
N SER A 286 16.03 -0.29 -27.64
CA SER A 286 16.75 -1.18 -28.57
C SER A 286 17.50 -0.39 -29.66
N ARG A 287 16.83 0.58 -30.29
CA ARG A 287 17.49 1.45 -31.31
C ARG A 287 18.57 2.33 -30.70
N LEU A 288 18.33 2.85 -29.49
CA LEU A 288 19.32 3.66 -28.79
C LEU A 288 20.54 2.83 -28.41
N PHE A 289 20.33 1.64 -27.83
CA PHE A 289 21.40 0.72 -27.42
C PHE A 289 22.23 0.22 -28.63
N GLU A 290 21.57 -0.07 -29.76
CA GLU A 290 22.21 -0.45 -31.02
C GLU A 290 23.13 0.67 -31.53
N ARG A 291 22.68 1.92 -31.48
CA ARG A 291 23.49 3.08 -31.85
C ARG A 291 24.68 3.24 -30.90
N ILE A 292 24.43 3.23 -29.57
CA ILE A 292 25.48 3.37 -28.57
C ILE A 292 26.58 2.31 -28.75
N THR A 293 26.18 1.05 -28.92
CA THR A 293 27.13 -0.06 -29.07
C THR A 293 27.88 0.02 -30.41
N GLY A 294 27.21 0.47 -31.49
CA GLY A 294 27.84 0.65 -32.79
C GLY A 294 28.89 1.77 -32.83
N GLU A 295 28.61 2.90 -32.16
CA GLU A 295 29.53 4.06 -32.10
C GLU A 295 30.71 3.86 -31.14
N ASN A 296 30.59 2.94 -30.19
CA ASN A 296 31.58 2.74 -29.13
C ASN A 296 32.16 1.32 -29.09
N THR A 297 32.22 0.63 -30.23
CA THR A 297 32.86 -0.69 -30.36
C THR A 297 34.32 -0.62 -29.90
N GLY A 298 34.75 -1.60 -29.11
CA GLY A 298 36.09 -1.67 -28.51
C GLY A 298 36.26 -0.89 -27.22
N ARG A 299 35.26 -0.09 -26.81
CA ARG A 299 35.28 0.63 -25.53
C ARG A 299 34.54 -0.16 -24.42
N ARG A 300 34.85 0.17 -23.18
CA ARG A 300 34.16 -0.42 -22.01
C ARG A 300 32.89 0.38 -21.69
N LEU A 301 31.79 -0.36 -21.50
CA LEU A 301 30.51 0.21 -21.13
C LEU A 301 30.24 -0.15 -19.66
N ALA A 302 30.31 0.82 -18.77
CA ALA A 302 29.98 0.64 -17.36
C ALA A 302 28.47 0.56 -17.18
N ILE A 303 28.03 -0.45 -16.44
CA ILE A 303 26.67 -0.62 -15.95
C ILE A 303 26.67 -0.17 -14.50
N VAL A 304 26.10 1.01 -14.28
CA VAL A 304 26.07 1.70 -12.98
C VAL A 304 24.68 1.53 -12.36
N LEU A 305 24.63 1.03 -11.15
CA LEU A 305 23.37 0.89 -10.38
C LEU A 305 23.54 1.65 -9.07
N ASP A 306 22.66 2.62 -8.84
CA ASP A 306 22.68 3.48 -7.64
C ASP A 306 24.08 4.09 -7.38
N GLY A 307 24.77 4.54 -8.43
CA GLY A 307 26.08 5.15 -8.37
C GLY A 307 27.27 4.18 -8.28
N ASN A 308 27.03 2.88 -8.17
CA ASN A 308 28.08 1.85 -8.09
C ASN A 308 28.19 1.10 -9.43
N VAL A 309 29.41 0.86 -9.89
CA VAL A 309 29.66 0.08 -11.10
C VAL A 309 29.58 -1.41 -10.77
N HIS A 310 28.61 -2.11 -11.33
CA HIS A 310 28.45 -3.56 -11.16
C HIS A 310 29.23 -4.35 -12.21
N SER A 311 29.29 -3.84 -13.44
CA SER A 311 30.12 -4.45 -14.50
C SER A 311 30.52 -3.40 -15.52
N ALA A 312 31.63 -3.66 -16.22
CA ALA A 312 32.14 -2.77 -17.26
C ALA A 312 32.70 -3.60 -18.43
N PRO A 313 31.84 -4.36 -19.17
CA PRO A 313 32.27 -5.17 -20.29
C PRO A 313 32.76 -4.32 -21.45
N VAL A 314 33.64 -4.92 -22.28
CA VAL A 314 34.03 -4.34 -23.57
C VAL A 314 32.94 -4.59 -24.60
N ILE A 315 32.53 -3.57 -25.32
CA ILE A 315 31.59 -3.69 -26.46
C ILE A 315 32.34 -4.37 -27.59
N GLN A 316 32.05 -5.63 -27.88
CA GLN A 316 32.73 -6.39 -28.93
C GLN A 316 32.21 -6.04 -30.32
N GLU A 317 30.90 -5.87 -30.44
CA GLU A 317 30.21 -5.57 -31.69
C GLU A 317 28.94 -4.75 -31.46
N ARG A 318 28.35 -4.21 -32.52
CA ARG A 318 27.05 -3.56 -32.51
C ARG A 318 25.97 -4.56 -32.12
N ILE A 319 25.24 -4.30 -31.05
CA ILE A 319 24.19 -5.18 -30.51
C ILE A 319 22.83 -4.74 -31.06
N ALA A 320 22.41 -5.40 -32.15
CA ALA A 320 21.06 -5.25 -32.68
C ALA A 320 20.11 -6.23 -31.98
N GLY A 321 18.95 -5.81 -31.51
CA GLY A 321 17.93 -6.70 -30.95
C GLY A 321 17.60 -6.42 -29.49
N GLY A 322 18.16 -5.37 -28.90
CA GLY A 322 17.67 -4.81 -27.63
C GLY A 322 17.87 -5.72 -26.43
N ARG A 323 18.92 -6.51 -26.41
CA ARG A 323 19.29 -7.35 -25.26
C ARG A 323 20.63 -6.90 -24.71
N ALA A 324 20.70 -6.84 -23.38
CA ALA A 324 21.94 -6.63 -22.65
C ALA A 324 22.01 -7.63 -21.48
N SER A 325 23.18 -7.76 -20.89
CA SER A 325 23.36 -8.60 -19.71
C SER A 325 24.21 -7.88 -18.67
N ILE A 326 23.78 -7.95 -17.41
CA ILE A 326 24.59 -7.53 -16.28
C ILE A 326 25.31 -8.78 -15.78
N THR A 327 26.58 -8.83 -16.05
CA THR A 327 27.45 -9.93 -15.64
C THR A 327 28.18 -9.54 -14.36
N GLY A 328 28.34 -10.51 -13.45
CA GLY A 328 29.03 -10.33 -12.18
C GLY A 328 29.11 -11.67 -11.46
N ARG A 329 29.79 -11.71 -10.32
CA ARG A 329 29.78 -12.91 -9.47
C ARG A 329 28.58 -12.85 -8.52
N PHE A 330 27.37 -12.97 -9.08
CA PHE A 330 26.14 -12.98 -8.32
C PHE A 330 25.86 -14.36 -7.77
N THR A 331 25.32 -14.43 -6.55
CA THR A 331 24.55 -15.59 -6.12
C THR A 331 23.24 -15.64 -6.90
N THR A 332 22.60 -16.81 -6.95
CA THR A 332 21.29 -16.94 -7.61
C THR A 332 20.24 -16.02 -6.97
N GLU A 333 20.34 -15.85 -5.67
CA GLU A 333 19.43 -14.97 -4.90
C GLU A 333 19.65 -13.49 -5.24
N GLU A 334 20.90 -13.01 -5.19
CA GLU A 334 21.25 -11.64 -5.58
C GLU A 334 20.84 -11.32 -7.03
N ALA A 335 21.07 -12.26 -7.97
CA ALA A 335 20.63 -12.09 -9.35
C ALA A 335 19.11 -12.03 -9.48
N THR A 336 18.39 -12.83 -8.67
CA THR A 336 16.92 -12.85 -8.65
C THR A 336 16.36 -11.54 -8.12
N ASP A 337 16.90 -11.03 -7.02
CA ASP A 337 16.48 -9.77 -6.42
C ASP A 337 16.78 -8.59 -7.34
N LEU A 338 17.97 -8.57 -7.96
CA LEU A 338 18.32 -7.56 -8.94
C LEU A 338 17.38 -7.60 -10.17
N ALA A 339 17.11 -8.78 -10.71
CA ALA A 339 16.18 -8.93 -11.84
C ALA A 339 14.77 -8.48 -11.47
N LEU A 340 14.29 -8.81 -10.26
CA LEU A 340 13.00 -8.38 -9.74
C LEU A 340 12.91 -6.85 -9.66
N VAL A 341 13.93 -6.23 -9.05
CA VAL A 341 13.95 -4.77 -8.85
C VAL A 341 14.04 -4.02 -10.17
N LEU A 342 14.86 -4.49 -11.11
CA LEU A 342 14.99 -3.87 -12.44
C LEU A 342 13.71 -4.03 -13.29
N ARG A 343 13.03 -5.18 -13.19
CA ARG A 343 11.75 -5.43 -13.87
C ARG A 343 10.63 -4.55 -13.31
N ALA A 344 10.58 -4.38 -12.00
CA ALA A 344 9.59 -3.54 -11.34
C ALA A 344 9.80 -2.04 -11.60
N GLY A 345 11.02 -1.66 -11.97
CA GLY A 345 11.44 -0.29 -12.29
C GLY A 345 12.13 0.45 -11.14
N ALA A 346 12.81 1.53 -11.50
CA ALA A 346 13.49 2.41 -10.57
C ALA A 346 12.49 3.24 -9.74
N LEU A 347 12.86 3.53 -8.50
CA LEU A 347 12.15 4.54 -7.70
C LEU A 347 12.49 5.93 -8.25
N PRO A 348 11.53 6.84 -8.37
CA PRO A 348 11.76 8.19 -8.88
C PRO A 348 12.59 9.05 -7.91
N ALA A 349 12.58 8.68 -6.64
CA ALA A 349 13.39 9.26 -5.57
C ALA A 349 13.73 8.19 -4.54
N PRO A 350 14.82 8.34 -3.79
CA PRO A 350 15.13 7.46 -2.66
C PRO A 350 13.98 7.43 -1.65
N VAL A 351 13.78 6.28 -1.00
CA VAL A 351 12.84 6.13 0.10
C VAL A 351 13.58 5.79 1.38
N HIS A 352 13.12 6.36 2.50
CA HIS A 352 13.67 6.10 3.82
C HIS A 352 12.64 5.41 4.68
N ILE A 353 13.06 4.39 5.43
CA ILE A 353 12.21 3.70 6.39
C ILE A 353 12.09 4.60 7.61
N MET A 354 10.88 5.09 7.87
CA MET A 354 10.57 5.95 9.03
C MET A 354 10.09 5.11 10.21
N GLU A 355 9.33 4.05 9.92
CA GLU A 355 8.80 3.14 10.92
C GLU A 355 8.75 1.74 10.32
N GLU A 356 9.22 0.76 11.10
CA GLU A 356 9.15 -0.66 10.78
C GLU A 356 8.54 -1.40 11.97
N ARG A 357 7.51 -2.19 11.70
CA ARG A 357 6.90 -3.05 12.69
C ARG A 357 6.64 -4.41 12.09
N THR A 358 7.30 -5.43 12.60
CA THR A 358 7.13 -6.82 12.18
C THR A 358 6.37 -7.61 13.23
N VAL A 359 5.40 -8.40 12.79
CA VAL A 359 4.62 -9.31 13.63
C VAL A 359 4.86 -10.73 13.14
N GLY A 360 5.41 -11.58 14.00
CA GLY A 360 5.63 -12.98 13.65
C GLY A 360 4.31 -13.74 13.47
N PRO A 361 4.22 -14.70 12.51
CA PRO A 361 2.99 -15.48 12.26
C PRO A 361 2.52 -16.25 13.49
N SER A 362 3.42 -16.74 14.33
CA SER A 362 3.10 -17.46 15.57
C SER A 362 2.35 -16.59 16.59
N LEU A 363 2.70 -15.29 16.69
CA LEU A 363 2.04 -14.34 17.58
C LEU A 363 0.60 -14.06 17.13
N GLY A 364 0.38 -13.97 15.81
CA GLY A 364 -0.95 -13.80 15.24
C GLY A 364 -1.86 -15.00 15.55
N GLN A 365 -1.38 -16.21 15.32
CA GLN A 365 -2.15 -17.44 15.60
C GLN A 365 -2.47 -17.59 17.10
N GLU A 366 -1.51 -17.33 17.98
CA GLU A 366 -1.73 -17.36 19.42
C GLU A 366 -2.79 -16.33 19.84
N SER A 367 -2.77 -15.14 19.24
CA SER A 367 -3.75 -14.09 19.51
C SER A 367 -5.16 -14.49 19.07
N ILE A 368 -5.30 -15.16 17.90
CA ILE A 368 -6.58 -15.71 17.43
C ILE A 368 -7.11 -16.76 18.41
N GLU A 369 -6.27 -17.72 18.81
CA GLU A 369 -6.68 -18.78 19.73
C GLU A 369 -7.11 -18.22 21.09
N ARG A 370 -6.36 -17.30 21.66
CA ARG A 370 -6.70 -16.64 22.93
C ARG A 370 -7.99 -15.83 22.80
N GLY A 371 -8.14 -15.05 21.72
CA GLY A 371 -9.34 -14.27 21.45
C GLY A 371 -10.58 -15.14 21.26
N LEU A 372 -10.46 -16.23 20.50
CA LEU A 372 -11.56 -17.19 20.29
C LEU A 372 -11.97 -17.89 21.59
N ARG A 373 -11.00 -18.35 22.39
CA ARG A 373 -11.28 -18.94 23.71
C ARG A 373 -12.00 -17.95 24.63
N ALA A 374 -11.53 -16.71 24.70
CA ALA A 374 -12.18 -15.66 25.48
C ALA A 374 -13.62 -15.38 25.01
N ALA A 375 -13.84 -15.31 23.69
CA ALA A 375 -15.16 -15.11 23.09
C ALA A 375 -16.12 -16.28 23.40
N LEU A 376 -15.62 -17.52 23.31
CA LEU A 376 -16.43 -18.71 23.63
C LEU A 376 -16.79 -18.77 25.11
N ILE A 377 -15.84 -18.53 26.02
CA ILE A 377 -16.10 -18.53 27.47
C ILE A 377 -17.05 -17.39 27.84
N GLY A 378 -16.76 -16.15 27.39
CA GLY A 378 -17.62 -14.99 27.66
C GLY A 378 -19.01 -15.14 27.06
N GLY A 379 -19.10 -15.62 25.81
CA GLY A 379 -20.37 -15.92 25.15
C GLY A 379 -21.18 -16.99 25.89
N ALA A 380 -20.55 -18.10 26.30
CA ALA A 380 -21.22 -19.16 27.06
C ALA A 380 -21.76 -18.64 28.41
N LEU A 381 -20.98 -17.85 29.16
CA LEU A 381 -21.43 -17.24 30.40
C LEU A 381 -22.65 -16.33 30.18
N ILE A 382 -22.65 -15.52 29.13
CA ILE A 382 -23.79 -14.66 28.79
C ILE A 382 -25.01 -15.48 28.42
N LEU A 383 -24.87 -16.52 27.60
CA LEU A 383 -25.96 -17.41 27.19
C LEU A 383 -26.59 -18.10 28.42
N VAL A 384 -25.76 -18.61 29.33
CA VAL A 384 -26.23 -19.23 30.58
C VAL A 384 -26.93 -18.20 31.47
N PHE A 385 -26.34 -17.03 31.68
CA PHE A 385 -26.93 -15.95 32.47
C PHE A 385 -28.32 -15.56 31.95
N MET A 386 -28.43 -15.34 30.62
CA MET A 386 -29.72 -14.98 30.01
C MET A 386 -30.78 -16.06 30.18
N LEU A 387 -30.39 -17.33 30.07
CA LEU A 387 -31.31 -18.46 30.24
C LEU A 387 -31.79 -18.57 31.69
N VAL A 388 -30.91 -18.43 32.68
CA VAL A 388 -31.23 -18.55 34.08
C VAL A 388 -32.05 -17.36 34.60
N TYR A 389 -31.66 -16.13 34.21
CA TYR A 389 -32.28 -14.92 34.74
C TYR A 389 -33.58 -14.53 34.04
N TYR A 390 -33.67 -14.70 32.71
CA TYR A 390 -34.82 -14.31 31.89
C TYR A 390 -35.65 -15.49 31.36
N SER A 391 -35.29 -16.71 31.67
CA SER A 391 -36.05 -17.93 31.32
C SER A 391 -36.41 -17.99 29.81
N MET A 392 -37.70 -18.01 29.46
CA MET A 392 -38.17 -18.07 28.08
C MET A 392 -37.75 -16.83 27.26
N SER A 393 -37.76 -15.65 27.84
CA SER A 393 -37.26 -14.43 27.17
C SER A 393 -35.76 -14.52 26.94
N GLY A 394 -35.02 -15.22 27.82
CA GLY A 394 -33.58 -15.50 27.63
C GLY A 394 -33.31 -16.39 26.43
N ILE A 395 -34.16 -17.38 26.13
CA ILE A 395 -34.06 -18.19 24.90
C ILE A 395 -34.19 -17.30 23.65
N VAL A 396 -35.15 -16.36 23.68
CA VAL A 396 -35.31 -15.40 22.56
C VAL A 396 -34.08 -14.53 22.40
N ALA A 397 -33.55 -13.99 23.52
CA ALA A 397 -32.32 -13.18 23.46
C ALA A 397 -31.13 -13.96 22.92
N ASN A 398 -30.97 -15.23 23.32
CA ASN A 398 -29.89 -16.09 22.83
C ASN A 398 -30.02 -16.39 21.33
N ALA A 399 -31.23 -16.65 20.82
CA ALA A 399 -31.48 -16.83 19.40
C ALA A 399 -31.19 -15.55 18.59
N VAL A 400 -31.57 -14.39 19.11
CA VAL A 400 -31.31 -13.08 18.55
C VAL A 400 -29.80 -12.76 18.55
N LEU A 401 -29.10 -13.15 19.62
CA LEU A 401 -27.62 -12.99 19.70
C LEU A 401 -26.89 -13.84 18.66
N CYS A 402 -27.31 -15.10 18.47
CA CYS A 402 -26.74 -15.96 17.43
C CYS A 402 -26.93 -15.34 16.02
N LEU A 403 -28.13 -14.80 15.76
CA LEU A 403 -28.38 -14.09 14.49
C LEU A 403 -27.55 -12.80 14.38
N ASN A 404 -27.34 -12.09 15.47
CA ASN A 404 -26.49 -10.90 15.49
C ASN A 404 -25.06 -11.25 15.06
N ILE A 405 -24.45 -12.26 15.67
CA ILE A 405 -23.10 -12.72 15.32
C ILE A 405 -23.03 -13.11 13.84
N LEU A 406 -24.03 -13.84 13.33
CA LEU A 406 -24.12 -14.22 11.92
C LEU A 406 -24.14 -12.98 11.01
N LEU A 407 -24.93 -11.96 11.36
CA LEU A 407 -25.01 -10.72 10.58
C LEU A 407 -23.72 -9.90 10.63
N VAL A 408 -23.02 -9.89 11.75
CA VAL A 408 -21.70 -9.22 11.88
C VAL A 408 -20.68 -9.90 10.95
N MET A 409 -20.62 -11.24 11.02
CA MET A 409 -19.70 -12.00 10.15
C MET A 409 -20.05 -11.83 8.66
N ALA A 410 -21.33 -11.85 8.32
CA ALA A 410 -21.80 -11.57 6.97
C ALA A 410 -21.45 -10.16 6.50
N GLY A 411 -21.60 -9.16 7.36
CA GLY A 411 -21.25 -7.79 7.08
C GLY A 411 -19.75 -7.63 6.83
N LEU A 412 -18.90 -8.22 7.67
CA LEU A 412 -17.45 -8.21 7.49
C LEU A 412 -17.04 -8.83 6.13
N ALA A 413 -17.63 -9.98 5.82
CA ALA A 413 -17.38 -10.66 4.54
C ALA A 413 -17.90 -9.88 3.33
N ALA A 414 -19.12 -9.33 3.40
CA ALA A 414 -19.73 -8.58 2.30
C ALA A 414 -18.99 -7.27 1.96
N PHE A 415 -18.44 -6.60 2.97
CA PHE A 415 -17.65 -5.37 2.77
C PHE A 415 -16.16 -5.63 2.55
N GLY A 416 -15.70 -6.89 2.56
CA GLY A 416 -14.28 -7.23 2.47
C GLY A 416 -13.46 -6.57 3.59
N ALA A 417 -14.05 -6.44 4.77
CA ALA A 417 -13.44 -5.75 5.90
C ALA A 417 -12.31 -6.59 6.50
N THR A 418 -11.21 -5.93 6.87
CA THR A 418 -10.06 -6.59 7.48
C THR A 418 -10.33 -6.83 8.97
N LEU A 419 -10.34 -8.08 9.39
CA LEU A 419 -10.44 -8.47 10.81
C LEU A 419 -9.06 -8.31 11.47
N THR A 420 -9.00 -7.48 12.49
CA THR A 420 -7.79 -7.19 13.28
C THR A 420 -7.94 -7.70 14.71
N LEU A 421 -6.86 -7.75 15.49
CA LEU A 421 -6.95 -8.14 16.92
C LEU A 421 -7.90 -7.23 17.71
N PRO A 422 -7.84 -5.88 17.61
CA PRO A 422 -8.88 -5.02 18.16
C PRO A 422 -10.27 -5.27 17.57
N GLY A 423 -10.37 -5.71 16.28
CA GLY A 423 -11.62 -6.09 15.64
C GLY A 423 -12.27 -7.30 16.32
N ILE A 424 -11.51 -8.32 16.73
CA ILE A 424 -12.01 -9.44 17.54
C ILE A 424 -12.53 -8.94 18.89
N ALA A 425 -11.80 -8.04 19.55
CA ALA A 425 -12.26 -7.41 20.78
C ALA A 425 -13.58 -6.62 20.55
N GLY A 426 -13.73 -5.97 19.40
CA GLY A 426 -14.96 -5.32 18.96
C GLY A 426 -16.14 -6.30 18.84
N ILE A 427 -15.93 -7.49 18.27
CA ILE A 427 -16.97 -8.54 18.20
C ILE A 427 -17.39 -8.95 19.60
N ILE A 428 -16.44 -9.19 20.50
CA ILE A 428 -16.73 -9.57 21.89
C ILE A 428 -17.52 -8.48 22.61
N LEU A 429 -17.13 -7.21 22.42
CA LEU A 429 -17.83 -6.07 22.97
C LEU A 429 -19.27 -5.96 22.42
N THR A 430 -19.47 -6.18 21.13
CA THR A 430 -20.80 -6.10 20.50
C THR A 430 -21.73 -7.23 20.94
N ILE A 431 -21.21 -8.39 21.37
CA ILE A 431 -21.99 -9.44 22.01
C ILE A 431 -22.63 -8.89 23.31
N GLY A 432 -21.86 -8.17 24.12
CA GLY A 432 -22.40 -7.51 25.34
C GLY A 432 -23.46 -6.46 25.00
N ILE A 433 -23.17 -5.56 24.03
CA ILE A 433 -24.12 -4.50 23.62
C ILE A 433 -25.41 -5.09 23.05
N ALA A 434 -25.34 -6.20 22.31
CA ALA A 434 -26.51 -6.85 21.73
C ALA A 434 -27.41 -7.45 22.83
N VAL A 435 -26.83 -8.02 23.88
CA VAL A 435 -27.57 -8.52 25.02
C VAL A 435 -28.18 -7.39 25.85
N ASP A 436 -27.44 -6.30 26.06
CA ASP A 436 -27.92 -5.12 26.80
C ASP A 436 -29.18 -4.52 26.18
N ALA A 437 -29.26 -4.44 24.87
CA ALA A 437 -30.47 -3.98 24.18
C ALA A 437 -31.68 -4.86 24.48
N ASN A 438 -31.52 -6.20 24.54
CA ASN A 438 -32.58 -7.12 24.89
C ASN A 438 -32.95 -7.01 26.38
N VAL A 439 -31.96 -6.88 27.28
CA VAL A 439 -32.18 -6.68 28.73
C VAL A 439 -33.00 -5.41 28.99
N LEU A 440 -32.64 -4.28 28.34
CA LEU A 440 -33.41 -3.05 28.46
C LEU A 440 -34.86 -3.21 28.02
N ILE A 441 -35.13 -3.95 26.94
CA ILE A 441 -36.48 -4.24 26.48
C ILE A 441 -37.22 -5.10 27.52
N PHE A 442 -36.58 -6.16 28.02
CA PHE A 442 -37.21 -7.09 28.96
C PHE A 442 -37.53 -6.43 30.29
N GLU A 443 -36.60 -5.64 30.85
CA GLU A 443 -36.86 -4.91 32.10
C GLU A 443 -37.97 -3.86 31.93
N ARG A 444 -38.06 -3.18 30.80
CA ARG A 444 -39.18 -2.27 30.52
C ARG A 444 -40.50 -3.01 30.40
N ILE A 445 -40.55 -4.18 29.76
CA ILE A 445 -41.77 -5.01 29.72
C ILE A 445 -42.14 -5.46 31.13
N ARG A 446 -41.17 -5.92 31.96
CA ARG A 446 -41.35 -6.34 33.35
C ARG A 446 -41.91 -5.20 34.22
N GLU A 447 -41.39 -3.98 34.01
CA GLU A 447 -41.86 -2.78 34.69
C GLU A 447 -43.32 -2.45 34.35
N GLU A 448 -43.71 -2.53 33.06
CA GLU A 448 -45.08 -2.28 32.64
C GLU A 448 -46.06 -3.37 33.11
N ILE A 449 -45.63 -4.62 33.21
CA ILE A 449 -46.44 -5.70 33.83
C ILE A 449 -46.66 -5.43 35.32
N ARG A 450 -45.63 -4.99 36.05
CA ARG A 450 -45.74 -4.61 37.48
C ARG A 450 -46.68 -3.42 37.69
N ARG A 451 -46.87 -2.58 36.71
CA ARG A 451 -47.85 -1.47 36.71
C ARG A 451 -49.28 -1.93 36.42
N GLY A 452 -49.48 -3.25 36.20
CA GLY A 452 -50.80 -3.83 35.99
C GLY A 452 -51.28 -3.84 34.53
N LEU A 453 -50.43 -3.55 33.58
CA LEU A 453 -50.80 -3.61 32.14
C LEU A 453 -50.91 -5.08 31.70
N THR A 454 -51.82 -5.30 30.75
CA THR A 454 -51.91 -6.62 30.12
C THR A 454 -50.64 -6.95 29.32
N PRO A 455 -50.25 -8.24 29.22
CA PRO A 455 -49.00 -8.63 28.55
C PRO A 455 -48.84 -8.08 27.15
N ALA A 456 -49.90 -7.99 26.36
CA ALA A 456 -49.84 -7.44 25.00
C ALA A 456 -49.50 -5.94 25.02
N ILE A 457 -50.12 -5.17 25.92
CA ILE A 457 -49.88 -3.73 26.07
C ILE A 457 -48.50 -3.49 26.69
N ALA A 458 -48.10 -4.29 27.68
CA ALA A 458 -46.81 -4.20 28.35
C ALA A 458 -45.64 -4.43 27.36
N ILE A 459 -45.75 -5.40 26.44
CA ILE A 459 -44.77 -5.61 25.38
C ILE A 459 -44.72 -4.40 24.45
N ASP A 460 -45.86 -3.87 24.02
CA ASP A 460 -45.91 -2.72 23.10
C ASP A 460 -45.28 -1.45 23.69
N GLU A 461 -45.63 -1.11 24.91
CA GLU A 461 -45.09 0.06 25.63
C GLU A 461 -43.62 -0.18 26.05
N GLY A 462 -43.25 -1.40 26.46
CA GLY A 462 -41.86 -1.75 26.78
C GLY A 462 -40.92 -1.54 25.61
N TYR A 463 -41.27 -2.05 24.43
CA TYR A 463 -40.48 -1.82 23.19
C TYR A 463 -40.43 -0.34 22.81
N LYS A 464 -41.55 0.38 22.91
CA LYS A 464 -41.61 1.79 22.54
C LYS A 464 -40.74 2.67 23.44
N ARG A 465 -40.69 2.41 24.74
CA ARG A 465 -39.86 3.14 25.70
C ARG A 465 -38.40 2.76 25.61
N ALA A 466 -38.09 1.46 25.48
CA ALA A 466 -36.71 0.97 25.32
C ALA A 466 -36.08 1.47 24.02
N LEU A 467 -36.85 1.54 22.92
CA LEU A 467 -36.35 1.95 21.60
C LEU A 467 -35.62 3.29 21.65
N LYS A 468 -36.19 4.28 22.37
CA LYS A 468 -35.57 5.61 22.43
C LYS A 468 -34.19 5.55 23.09
N ALA A 469 -34.10 4.87 24.26
CA ALA A 469 -32.84 4.73 24.99
C ALA A 469 -31.80 3.93 24.21
N ILE A 470 -32.21 2.85 23.51
CA ILE A 470 -31.33 2.02 22.68
C ILE A 470 -30.79 2.83 21.51
N VAL A 471 -31.64 3.59 20.81
CA VAL A 471 -31.19 4.41 19.65
C VAL A 471 -30.25 5.52 20.11
N ASP A 472 -30.60 6.24 21.19
CA ASP A 472 -29.78 7.35 21.69
C ASP A 472 -28.38 6.88 22.12
N ALA A 473 -28.28 5.75 22.85
CA ALA A 473 -27.00 5.18 23.28
C ALA A 473 -26.15 4.67 22.12
N ASN A 474 -26.79 4.04 21.12
CA ASN A 474 -26.06 3.49 19.98
C ASN A 474 -25.61 4.55 18.97
N ILE A 475 -26.37 5.65 18.79
CA ILE A 475 -25.97 6.77 17.92
C ILE A 475 -24.66 7.39 18.43
N THR A 476 -24.52 7.62 19.73
CA THR A 476 -23.28 8.18 20.30
C THR A 476 -22.07 7.28 20.04
N THR A 477 -22.26 5.97 20.16
CA THR A 477 -21.19 4.99 19.91
C THR A 477 -20.85 4.90 18.41
N ILE A 478 -21.85 4.98 17.52
CA ILE A 478 -21.62 5.02 16.06
C ILE A 478 -20.84 6.28 15.68
N ILE A 479 -21.15 7.44 16.26
CA ILE A 479 -20.38 8.69 16.01
C ILE A 479 -18.92 8.49 16.41
N ALA A 480 -18.66 7.93 17.59
CA ALA A 480 -17.31 7.62 18.03
C ALA A 480 -16.61 6.63 17.08
N ALA A 481 -17.31 5.59 16.61
CA ALA A 481 -16.77 4.62 15.66
C ALA A 481 -16.45 5.27 14.29
N ILE A 482 -17.26 6.20 13.80
CA ILE A 482 -16.98 6.95 12.55
C ILE A 482 -15.70 7.79 12.70
N VAL A 483 -15.52 8.46 13.85
CA VAL A 483 -14.28 9.22 14.13
C VAL A 483 -13.07 8.28 14.17
N LEU A 484 -13.18 7.13 14.84
CA LEU A 484 -12.12 6.12 14.87
C LEU A 484 -11.82 5.55 13.47
N TYR A 485 -12.82 5.39 12.62
CA TYR A 485 -12.64 4.94 11.24
C TYR A 485 -11.89 5.97 10.39
N GLN A 486 -12.24 7.25 10.55
CA GLN A 486 -11.65 8.34 9.75
C GLN A 486 -10.20 8.64 10.15
N PHE A 487 -9.92 8.71 11.45
CA PHE A 487 -8.63 9.12 11.99
C PHE A 487 -7.77 7.96 12.49
N GLY A 488 -8.33 6.76 12.63
CA GLY A 488 -7.62 5.58 13.10
C GLY A 488 -6.68 4.97 12.06
N THR A 489 -5.61 4.35 12.53
CA THR A 489 -4.70 3.53 11.73
C THR A 489 -5.23 2.08 11.59
N GLY A 490 -4.60 1.26 10.76
CA GLY A 490 -5.01 -0.10 10.38
C GLY A 490 -5.81 -0.91 11.44
N PRO A 491 -5.20 -1.28 12.59
CA PRO A 491 -5.91 -2.05 13.62
C PRO A 491 -7.12 -1.33 14.24
N ILE A 492 -7.01 -0.01 14.49
CA ILE A 492 -8.10 0.80 15.06
C ILE A 492 -9.25 0.95 14.07
N ARG A 493 -8.95 1.08 12.78
CA ARG A 493 -9.97 1.13 11.72
C ARG A 493 -10.75 -0.18 11.63
N GLY A 494 -10.08 -1.34 11.76
CA GLY A 494 -10.73 -2.65 11.83
C GLY A 494 -11.70 -2.75 13.03
N PHE A 495 -11.28 -2.28 14.20
CA PHE A 495 -12.16 -2.18 15.38
C PHE A 495 -13.39 -1.31 15.11
N ALA A 496 -13.21 -0.13 14.52
CA ALA A 496 -14.32 0.79 14.22
C ALA A 496 -15.35 0.17 13.27
N VAL A 497 -14.90 -0.58 12.25
CA VAL A 497 -15.79 -1.29 11.32
C VAL A 497 -16.57 -2.38 12.02
N THR A 498 -15.91 -3.26 12.80
CA THR A 498 -16.59 -4.34 13.54
C THR A 498 -17.58 -3.80 14.53
N LEU A 499 -17.23 -2.72 15.26
CA LEU A 499 -18.12 -2.08 16.23
C LEU A 499 -19.35 -1.49 15.54
N THR A 500 -19.18 -0.78 14.41
CA THR A 500 -20.29 -0.18 13.66
C THR A 500 -21.25 -1.25 13.14
N LEU A 501 -20.71 -2.30 12.49
CA LEU A 501 -21.52 -3.42 12.00
C LEU A 501 -22.23 -4.14 13.13
N GLY A 502 -21.55 -4.36 14.26
CA GLY A 502 -22.12 -5.00 15.43
C GLY A 502 -23.28 -4.22 16.05
N ILE A 503 -23.15 -2.89 16.17
CA ILE A 503 -24.21 -2.03 16.67
C ILE A 503 -25.41 -2.01 15.71
N LEU A 504 -25.20 -1.87 14.41
CA LEU A 504 -26.28 -1.90 13.43
C LEU A 504 -27.02 -3.24 13.43
N ALA A 505 -26.27 -4.35 13.49
CA ALA A 505 -26.85 -5.69 13.61
C ALA A 505 -27.62 -5.86 14.93
N SER A 506 -27.08 -5.38 16.06
CA SER A 506 -27.74 -5.49 17.38
C SER A 506 -29.03 -4.67 17.42
N MET A 507 -29.04 -3.46 16.89
CA MET A 507 -30.26 -2.66 16.79
C MET A 507 -31.32 -3.35 15.94
N PHE A 508 -30.93 -3.90 14.80
CA PHE A 508 -31.84 -4.64 13.93
C PHE A 508 -32.40 -5.87 14.63
N THR A 509 -31.55 -6.70 15.22
CA THR A 509 -31.95 -7.97 15.83
C THR A 509 -32.75 -7.75 17.11
N ALA A 510 -32.36 -6.83 17.98
CA ALA A 510 -33.07 -6.54 19.23
C ALA A 510 -34.42 -5.84 18.99
N ILE A 511 -34.55 -4.93 18.04
CA ILE A 511 -35.77 -4.16 17.85
C ILE A 511 -36.77 -4.89 16.95
N PHE A 512 -36.29 -5.49 15.85
CA PHE A 512 -37.20 -6.11 14.87
C PHE A 512 -37.36 -7.60 15.08
N VAL A 513 -36.26 -8.35 15.23
CA VAL A 513 -36.31 -9.81 15.29
C VAL A 513 -36.86 -10.30 16.63
N SER A 514 -36.36 -9.75 17.75
CA SER A 514 -36.87 -10.16 19.10
C SER A 514 -38.37 -9.90 19.23
N ARG A 515 -38.86 -8.81 18.66
CA ARG A 515 -40.30 -8.48 18.66
C ARG A 515 -41.15 -9.53 17.93
N ILE A 516 -40.67 -10.14 16.86
CA ILE A 516 -41.39 -11.21 16.14
C ILE A 516 -41.64 -12.39 17.06
N PHE A 517 -40.63 -12.78 17.86
CA PHE A 517 -40.75 -13.89 18.79
C PHE A 517 -41.81 -13.58 19.87
N PHE A 518 -41.86 -12.37 20.41
CA PHE A 518 -42.87 -11.97 21.40
C PHE A 518 -44.25 -11.87 20.77
N ASP A 519 -44.41 -11.35 19.56
CA ASP A 519 -45.68 -11.31 18.85
C ASP A 519 -46.21 -12.73 18.55
N PHE A 520 -45.28 -13.66 18.21
CA PHE A 520 -45.62 -15.07 17.99
C PHE A 520 -45.98 -15.74 19.30
N TRP A 521 -45.22 -15.55 20.39
CA TRP A 521 -45.49 -16.09 21.71
C TRP A 521 -46.84 -15.64 22.23
N LEU A 522 -47.25 -14.38 22.07
CA LEU A 522 -48.58 -13.87 22.44
C LEU A 522 -49.72 -14.61 21.72
N LYS A 523 -49.54 -15.02 20.45
CA LYS A 523 -50.56 -15.75 19.71
C LYS A 523 -50.75 -17.20 20.17
N TRP A 524 -49.71 -17.85 20.65
CA TRP A 524 -49.73 -19.26 21.04
C TRP A 524 -50.00 -19.47 22.53
N ARG A 525 -50.04 -18.40 23.28
CA ARG A 525 -50.23 -18.42 24.73
C ARG A 525 -51.68 -18.63 25.10
N LYS A 526 -51.93 -19.44 26.16
CA LYS A 526 -53.26 -19.57 26.78
C LYS A 526 -53.61 -18.30 27.57
N PRO A 527 -54.83 -17.78 27.48
CA PRO A 527 -55.29 -16.66 28.31
C PRO A 527 -55.05 -16.94 29.80
N GLY A 528 -54.48 -15.96 30.54
CA GLY A 528 -54.25 -16.08 31.99
C GLY A 528 -52.87 -16.60 32.44
N THR A 529 -52.01 -17.13 31.54
CA THR A 529 -50.64 -17.53 31.96
C THR A 529 -49.74 -16.30 32.15
N PRO A 530 -48.84 -16.19 33.16
CA PRO A 530 -47.91 -15.09 33.33
C PRO A 530 -46.85 -15.09 32.20
N LEU A 531 -46.34 -13.93 31.80
CA LEU A 531 -45.18 -13.85 30.92
C LEU A 531 -43.92 -14.30 31.67
N SER A 532 -43.17 -15.21 31.09
CA SER A 532 -41.89 -15.66 31.66
C SER A 532 -40.79 -14.70 31.15
N ILE A 533 -40.60 -13.61 31.92
CA ILE A 533 -39.56 -12.57 31.68
C ILE A 533 -38.76 -12.39 32.96
#